data_b1bdc0067d2697142ba146d175870893
#
_entry.id   b1bdc0067d2697142ba146d175870893
#
_cell.length_a   1.000
_cell.length_b   1.000
_cell.length_c   1.000
_cell.angle_alpha   90.00
_cell.angle_beta   90.00
_cell.angle_gamma   90.00
#
_symmetry.space_group_name_H-M   'P 1'
#
loop_
_entity.id
_entity.type
_entity.pdbx_description
1 polymer ?
#
loop_
_entity_poly.entity_id
_entity_poly.type
_entity_poly.pdbx_seq_one_letter_code
_entity_poly.pdbx_strand_id
1 'polypeptide(L)'
;MLQKIGFLPGFNKQITPTGAEAQWTGGENVRFRYGTPEKIGGWQSLGDKKLTAAARALHHMVNAEGIKYAAIGTNRILYVYSGGVYYDIHPLVNPSGTAITNAFTTTNGQSTVTVTFGSAHNFKAGDIILFGDSSTFTSITNSVFDATTFCDKKFMVNDVPTTTTIEINAGATETASGATTSGGITYYRYYHVGPAEQVGVYGW
;
A
#
# COMPACT_ATOMS: atom_id res chain seq x y z
N MET A 1 -40.42 -41.93 7.51
CA MET A 1 -40.78 -40.96 8.57
C MET A 1 -39.77 -39.82 8.52
N LEU A 2 -40.16 -38.61 8.21
CA LEU A 2 -39.28 -37.44 8.21
C LEU A 2 -39.23 -36.86 9.63
N GLN A 3 -38.08 -36.89 10.27
CA GLN A 3 -37.88 -36.30 11.59
C GLN A 3 -37.31 -34.90 11.44
N LYS A 4 -37.98 -33.89 11.98
CA LYS A 4 -37.46 -32.52 11.99
C LYS A 4 -36.42 -32.39 13.08
N ILE A 5 -35.16 -32.16 12.70
CA ILE A 5 -34.08 -31.86 13.64
C ILE A 5 -33.96 -30.35 13.73
N GLY A 6 -34.12 -29.79 14.91
CA GLY A 6 -33.94 -28.37 15.20
C GLY A 6 -32.57 -28.13 15.85
N PHE A 7 -31.78 -27.19 15.34
CA PHE A 7 -30.55 -26.76 15.97
C PHE A 7 -30.68 -25.32 16.49
N LEU A 8 -30.07 -25.05 17.63
CA LEU A 8 -29.98 -23.70 18.16
C LEU A 8 -28.91 -22.91 17.40
N PRO A 9 -29.20 -21.65 17.02
CA PRO A 9 -28.20 -20.82 16.34
C PRO A 9 -27.09 -20.39 17.29
N GLY A 10 -25.88 -20.26 16.75
CA GLY A 10 -24.70 -19.85 17.50
C GLY A 10 -23.77 -21.02 17.82
N PHE A 11 -22.56 -20.66 18.30
CA PHE A 11 -21.53 -21.62 18.75
C PHE A 11 -21.46 -21.63 20.27
N ASN A 12 -21.70 -22.75 20.87
CA ASN A 12 -21.53 -22.93 22.30
C ASN A 12 -20.22 -23.66 22.59
N LYS A 13 -19.24 -22.90 23.08
CA LYS A 13 -17.89 -23.41 23.42
C LYS A 13 -17.74 -23.75 24.92
N GLN A 14 -18.78 -23.55 25.71
CA GLN A 14 -18.73 -23.78 27.15
C GLN A 14 -19.12 -25.24 27.55
N ILE A 15 -19.68 -26.00 26.62
CA ILE A 15 -20.10 -27.38 26.83
C ILE A 15 -19.23 -28.32 26.00
N THR A 16 -19.03 -29.53 26.49
CA THR A 16 -18.36 -30.59 25.72
C THR A 16 -19.16 -30.96 24.48
N PRO A 17 -18.54 -31.41 23.39
CA PRO A 17 -19.29 -31.87 22.20
C PRO A 17 -20.37 -32.90 22.48
N THR A 18 -20.12 -33.76 23.44
CA THR A 18 -21.10 -34.82 23.87
C THR A 18 -22.31 -34.27 24.64
N GLY A 19 -22.13 -33.14 25.33
CA GLY A 19 -23.20 -32.46 26.05
C GLY A 19 -23.97 -31.43 25.23
N ALA A 20 -23.52 -31.14 24.03
CA ALA A 20 -24.05 -30.07 23.17
C ALA A 20 -25.09 -30.61 22.18
N GLU A 21 -26.04 -31.42 22.63
CA GLU A 21 -27.13 -31.91 21.76
C GLU A 21 -27.89 -30.73 21.12
N ALA A 22 -28.13 -30.79 19.82
CA ALA A 22 -28.81 -29.77 19.02
C ALA A 22 -28.12 -28.40 19.04
N GLN A 23 -26.82 -28.33 19.37
CA GLN A 23 -26.03 -27.10 19.38
C GLN A 23 -24.75 -27.26 18.52
N TRP A 24 -24.27 -26.14 18.01
CA TRP A 24 -23.00 -26.07 17.27
C TRP A 24 -21.89 -25.77 18.27
N THR A 25 -20.84 -26.57 18.31
CA THR A 25 -19.67 -26.37 19.18
C THR A 25 -18.52 -25.67 18.50
N GLY A 26 -18.56 -25.57 17.19
CA GLY A 26 -17.55 -24.87 16.41
C GLY A 26 -17.93 -24.80 14.94
N GLY A 27 -17.26 -23.90 14.21
CA GLY A 27 -17.40 -23.71 12.76
C GLY A 27 -16.56 -22.56 12.29
N GLU A 28 -16.21 -22.58 11.01
CA GLU A 28 -15.44 -21.54 10.35
C GLU A 28 -16.19 -21.03 9.11
N ASN A 29 -16.08 -19.74 8.83
CA ASN A 29 -16.72 -19.07 7.69
C ASN A 29 -18.25 -19.26 7.65
N VAL A 30 -18.90 -19.30 8.82
CA VAL A 30 -20.33 -19.47 8.99
C VAL A 30 -20.90 -18.33 9.81
N ARG A 31 -22.06 -17.83 9.38
CA ARG A 31 -22.93 -16.95 10.17
C ARG A 31 -24.29 -17.61 10.35
N PHE A 32 -25.00 -17.22 11.38
CA PHE A 32 -26.36 -17.66 11.61
C PHE A 32 -27.32 -16.56 11.16
N ARG A 33 -28.24 -16.92 10.25
CA ARG A 33 -29.28 -16.02 9.77
C ARG A 33 -30.64 -16.74 9.87
N TYR A 34 -31.60 -16.07 10.47
CA TYR A 34 -32.93 -16.66 10.71
C TYR A 34 -32.89 -18.04 11.39
N GLY A 35 -31.95 -18.25 12.30
CA GLY A 35 -31.80 -19.52 13.02
C GLY A 35 -31.06 -20.63 12.27
N THR A 36 -30.69 -20.43 11.01
CA THR A 36 -29.97 -21.41 10.19
C THR A 36 -28.53 -20.99 9.94
N PRO A 37 -27.57 -21.94 9.90
CA PRO A 37 -26.21 -21.63 9.50
C PRO A 37 -26.13 -21.31 7.99
N GLU A 38 -25.46 -20.23 7.67
CA GLU A 38 -25.23 -19.77 6.30
C GLU A 38 -23.74 -19.54 6.09
N LYS A 39 -23.19 -19.95 4.96
CA LYS A 39 -21.80 -19.71 4.63
C LYS A 39 -21.55 -18.20 4.46
N ILE A 40 -20.53 -17.67 5.10
CA ILE A 40 -20.04 -16.32 4.83
C ILE A 40 -19.39 -16.34 3.46
N GLY A 41 -19.72 -15.37 2.61
CA GLY A 41 -19.07 -15.20 1.32
C GLY A 41 -17.58 -14.92 1.48
N GLY A 42 -16.83 -15.01 0.35
CA GLY A 42 -15.41 -14.70 0.33
C GLY A 42 -15.14 -13.20 0.59
N TRP A 43 -13.87 -12.88 0.77
CA TRP A 43 -13.40 -11.50 0.85
C TRP A 43 -13.28 -10.90 -0.54
N GLN A 44 -13.72 -9.67 -0.67
CA GLN A 44 -13.53 -8.87 -1.87
C GLN A 44 -12.67 -7.66 -1.51
N SER A 45 -11.75 -7.28 -2.41
CA SER A 45 -10.99 -6.05 -2.25
C SER A 45 -11.93 -4.84 -2.25
N LEU A 46 -11.75 -3.98 -1.29
CA LEU A 46 -12.47 -2.70 -1.21
C LEU A 46 -11.55 -1.61 -1.77
N GLY A 47 -11.99 -0.95 -2.85
CA GLY A 47 -11.26 0.14 -3.46
C GLY A 47 -10.53 -0.22 -4.75
N ASP A 48 -9.99 0.80 -5.39
CA ASP A 48 -9.47 0.80 -6.75
C ASP A 48 -8.00 0.35 -6.86
N LYS A 49 -7.24 0.44 -5.79
CA LYS A 49 -5.79 0.14 -5.79
C LYS A 49 -5.28 -0.37 -4.45
N LYS A 50 -4.05 -0.88 -4.47
CA LYS A 50 -3.34 -1.27 -3.26
C LYS A 50 -2.81 -0.04 -2.52
N LEU A 51 -2.87 -0.08 -1.20
CA LEU A 51 -2.22 0.92 -0.35
C LEU A 51 -0.70 0.75 -0.38
N THR A 52 0.01 1.86 -0.31
CA THR A 52 1.47 1.86 -0.11
C THR A 52 1.74 1.55 1.37
N ALA A 53 2.32 0.41 1.63
CA ALA A 53 2.57 -0.14 2.96
C ALA A 53 1.31 -0.66 3.71
N ALA A 54 1.55 -1.32 4.85
CA ALA A 54 0.49 -1.95 5.64
C ALA A 54 -0.37 -0.92 6.38
N ALA A 55 -1.69 -1.07 6.32
CA ALA A 55 -2.61 -0.29 7.15
C ALA A 55 -2.41 -0.61 8.64
N ARG A 56 -2.27 0.42 9.46
CA ARG A 56 -2.05 0.32 10.91
C ARG A 56 -3.23 0.85 11.71
N ALA A 57 -3.92 1.85 11.19
CA ALA A 57 -5.06 2.46 11.85
C ALA A 57 -6.17 2.74 10.83
N LEU A 58 -7.39 2.65 11.28
CA LEU A 58 -8.59 2.97 10.53
C LEU A 58 -9.48 3.85 11.40
N HIS A 59 -9.89 5.01 10.86
CA HIS A 59 -10.83 5.89 11.52
C HIS A 59 -11.99 6.21 10.56
N HIS A 60 -13.19 5.93 11.00
CA HIS A 60 -14.41 6.21 10.26
C HIS A 60 -14.97 7.57 10.66
N MET A 61 -15.38 8.38 9.68
CA MET A 61 -16.03 9.66 9.90
C MET A 61 -17.17 9.88 8.90
N VAL A 62 -18.12 10.70 9.31
CA VAL A 62 -19.24 11.15 8.47
C VAL A 62 -19.25 12.67 8.54
N ASN A 63 -19.32 13.35 7.39
CA ASN A 63 -19.42 14.80 7.35
C ASN A 63 -20.88 15.26 7.60
N ALA A 64 -21.06 16.57 7.70
CA ALA A 64 -22.39 17.16 7.93
C ALA A 64 -23.41 16.86 6.83
N GLU A 65 -22.97 16.51 5.64
CA GLU A 65 -23.80 16.14 4.48
C GLU A 65 -24.11 14.63 4.42
N GLY A 66 -23.67 13.87 5.43
CA GLY A 66 -23.91 12.42 5.49
C GLY A 66 -22.95 11.56 4.64
N ILE A 67 -21.92 12.16 4.04
CA ILE A 67 -20.93 11.44 3.25
C ILE A 67 -19.98 10.70 4.20
N LYS A 68 -19.78 9.42 3.93
CA LYS A 68 -18.94 8.53 4.75
C LYS A 68 -17.52 8.49 4.23
N TYR A 69 -16.59 8.66 5.13
CA TYR A 69 -15.15 8.58 4.89
C TYR A 69 -14.50 7.56 5.82
N ALA A 70 -13.44 6.94 5.36
CA ALA A 70 -12.56 6.14 6.21
C ALA A 70 -11.13 6.66 6.05
N ALA A 71 -10.57 7.23 7.10
CA ALA A 71 -9.17 7.59 7.14
C ALA A 71 -8.34 6.34 7.45
N ILE A 72 -7.30 6.10 6.69
CA ILE A 72 -6.45 4.91 6.77
C ILE A 72 -5.01 5.36 6.95
N GLY A 73 -4.48 5.13 8.14
CA GLY A 73 -3.06 5.36 8.45
C GLY A 73 -2.25 4.13 8.12
N THR A 74 -1.28 4.26 7.21
CA THR A 74 -0.23 3.27 7.05
C THR A 74 1.02 3.72 7.79
N ASN A 75 2.04 2.87 7.87
CA ASN A 75 3.33 3.29 8.44
C ASN A 75 4.13 4.22 7.50
N ARG A 76 3.56 4.64 6.36
CA ARG A 76 4.24 5.48 5.36
C ARG A 76 3.38 6.65 4.86
N ILE A 77 2.13 6.40 4.57
CA ILE A 77 1.23 7.36 3.90
C ILE A 77 -0.13 7.34 4.58
N LEU A 78 -0.78 8.49 4.62
CA LEU A 78 -2.14 8.66 5.09
C LEU A 78 -3.10 8.74 3.90
N TYR A 79 -4.16 7.93 3.94
CA TYR A 79 -5.19 7.90 2.92
C TYR A 79 -6.57 8.23 3.48
N VAL A 80 -7.45 8.71 2.61
CA VAL A 80 -8.89 8.73 2.84
C VAL A 80 -9.57 7.88 1.77
N TYR A 81 -10.42 6.97 2.22
CA TYR A 81 -11.28 6.19 1.36
C TYR A 81 -12.68 6.80 1.33
N SER A 82 -13.21 7.00 0.13
CA SER A 82 -14.59 7.43 -0.09
C SER A 82 -15.07 6.98 -1.47
N GLY A 83 -16.30 6.51 -1.57
CA GLY A 83 -16.92 6.15 -2.85
C GLY A 83 -16.22 5.07 -3.68
N GLY A 84 -15.45 4.18 -3.06
CA GLY A 84 -14.69 3.14 -3.78
C GLY A 84 -13.25 3.51 -4.11
N VAL A 85 -12.82 4.74 -3.86
CA VAL A 85 -11.51 5.29 -4.24
C VAL A 85 -10.68 5.65 -3.02
N TYR A 86 -9.37 5.43 -3.12
CA TYR A 86 -8.39 5.88 -2.13
C TYR A 86 -7.75 7.19 -2.58
N TYR A 87 -7.89 8.21 -1.76
CA TYR A 87 -7.25 9.51 -1.93
C TYR A 87 -6.04 9.59 -1.01
N ASP A 88 -4.89 9.93 -1.59
CA ASP A 88 -3.68 10.22 -0.84
C ASP A 88 -3.78 11.64 -0.28
N ILE A 89 -3.75 11.77 1.04
CA ILE A 89 -3.82 13.05 1.74
C ILE A 89 -2.55 13.34 2.54
N HIS A 90 -1.51 12.52 2.35
CA HIS A 90 -0.25 12.73 3.05
C HIS A 90 0.45 13.98 2.52
N PRO A 91 0.89 14.90 3.38
CA PRO A 91 1.48 16.16 2.94
C PRO A 91 2.81 15.94 2.19
N LEU A 92 3.03 16.77 1.17
CA LEU A 92 4.26 16.81 0.39
C LEU A 92 5.19 17.90 0.89
N VAL A 93 6.49 17.61 0.93
CA VAL A 93 7.54 18.59 1.24
C VAL A 93 7.70 19.58 0.09
N ASN A 94 7.61 19.08 -1.17
CA ASN A 94 7.72 19.86 -2.39
C ASN A 94 6.46 19.69 -3.27
N PRO A 95 5.35 20.32 -2.93
CA PRO A 95 4.06 20.11 -3.61
C PRO A 95 4.07 20.53 -5.08
N SER A 96 4.97 21.44 -5.48
CA SER A 96 5.16 21.84 -6.89
C SER A 96 6.02 20.84 -7.69
N GLY A 97 6.53 19.81 -7.03
CA GLY A 97 7.51 18.90 -7.63
C GLY A 97 8.90 19.53 -7.81
N THR A 98 9.88 18.67 -8.08
CA THR A 98 11.23 19.08 -8.43
C THR A 98 11.71 18.25 -9.60
N ALA A 99 12.12 18.88 -10.68
CA ALA A 99 12.67 18.20 -11.85
C ALA A 99 14.11 17.75 -11.59
N ILE A 100 14.41 16.54 -11.98
CA ILE A 100 15.77 15.97 -11.99
C ILE A 100 16.10 15.48 -13.40
N THR A 101 17.35 15.62 -13.80
CA THR A 101 17.88 15.21 -15.10
C THR A 101 19.03 14.24 -14.90
N ASN A 102 19.27 13.36 -15.88
CA ASN A 102 20.26 12.29 -15.76
C ASN A 102 20.10 11.51 -14.45
N ALA A 103 18.83 11.26 -14.09
CA ALA A 103 18.44 10.87 -12.76
C ALA A 103 18.62 9.38 -12.50
N PHE A 104 18.49 8.55 -13.53
CA PHE A 104 18.41 7.11 -13.35
C PHE A 104 19.70 6.43 -13.78
N THR A 105 20.23 5.59 -12.89
CA THR A 105 21.32 4.65 -13.19
C THR A 105 20.81 3.24 -12.96
N THR A 106 20.91 2.41 -14.00
CA THR A 106 20.46 1.01 -13.99
C THR A 106 21.64 0.09 -14.21
N THR A 107 21.57 -1.14 -13.74
CA THR A 107 22.61 -2.16 -13.91
C THR A 107 21.98 -3.45 -14.38
N ASN A 108 22.55 -4.06 -15.41
CA ASN A 108 22.09 -5.34 -15.93
C ASN A 108 22.02 -6.41 -14.81
N GLY A 109 20.95 -7.18 -14.83
CA GLY A 109 20.68 -8.21 -13.82
C GLY A 109 20.13 -7.71 -12.49
N GLN A 110 19.94 -6.37 -12.31
CA GLN A 110 19.46 -5.79 -11.09
C GLN A 110 18.05 -5.19 -11.26
N SER A 111 17.25 -5.27 -10.20
CA SER A 111 15.98 -4.54 -10.09
C SER A 111 16.12 -3.23 -9.34
N THR A 112 17.28 -2.99 -8.74
CA THR A 112 17.61 -1.74 -8.06
C THR A 112 17.99 -0.69 -9.08
N VAL A 113 17.39 0.50 -8.93
CA VAL A 113 17.68 1.68 -9.72
C VAL A 113 18.19 2.74 -8.78
N THR A 114 19.36 3.30 -9.10
CA THR A 114 19.91 4.47 -8.39
C THR A 114 19.31 5.73 -8.98
N VAL A 115 18.72 6.57 -8.13
CA VAL A 115 18.20 7.89 -8.52
C VAL A 115 19.14 8.95 -8.01
N THR A 116 19.62 9.79 -8.91
CA THR A 116 20.58 10.88 -8.63
C THR A 116 19.88 12.23 -8.65
N PHE A 117 20.15 13.04 -7.66
CA PHE A 117 19.61 14.39 -7.50
C PHE A 117 20.73 15.43 -7.73
N GLY A 118 20.38 16.59 -8.26
CA GLY A 118 21.32 17.68 -8.47
C GLY A 118 21.81 18.37 -7.19
N SER A 119 21.16 18.09 -6.05
CA SER A 119 21.49 18.63 -4.73
C SER A 119 21.10 17.65 -3.64
N ALA A 120 21.49 17.92 -2.39
CA ALA A 120 21.13 17.09 -1.25
C ALA A 120 19.60 16.96 -1.11
N HIS A 121 19.12 15.72 -1.09
CA HIS A 121 17.69 15.40 -1.14
C HIS A 121 17.01 15.20 0.23
N ASN A 122 17.79 14.97 1.29
CA ASN A 122 17.32 14.71 2.65
C ASN A 122 16.32 13.51 2.80
N PHE A 123 16.29 12.58 1.87
CA PHE A 123 15.58 11.30 2.03
C PHE A 123 16.30 10.43 3.06
N LYS A 124 15.50 9.54 3.67
CA LYS A 124 15.97 8.45 4.55
C LYS A 124 15.48 7.13 3.99
N ALA A 125 16.17 6.05 4.30
CA ALA A 125 15.69 4.71 3.98
C ALA A 125 14.28 4.50 4.55
N GLY A 126 13.40 4.00 3.71
CA GLY A 126 11.99 3.81 4.02
C GLY A 126 11.08 5.00 3.73
N ASP A 127 11.58 6.16 3.33
CA ASP A 127 10.75 7.25 2.80
C ASP A 127 10.06 6.84 1.51
N ILE A 128 9.02 7.59 1.15
CA ILE A 128 8.33 7.39 -0.11
C ILE A 128 8.64 8.55 -1.06
N ILE A 129 9.06 8.21 -2.26
CA ILE A 129 9.16 9.13 -3.39
C ILE A 129 8.00 8.85 -4.36
N LEU A 130 7.35 9.89 -4.85
CA LEU A 130 6.38 9.82 -5.94
C LEU A 130 7.01 10.46 -7.17
N PHE A 131 7.01 9.77 -8.28
CA PHE A 131 7.40 10.36 -9.56
C PHE A 131 6.20 10.97 -10.27
N GLY A 132 6.45 12.03 -11.01
CA GLY A 132 5.46 12.73 -11.80
C GLY A 132 4.94 11.93 -12.98
N ASP A 133 4.07 12.56 -13.75
CA ASP A 133 3.45 11.96 -14.92
C ASP A 133 4.42 11.82 -16.12
N SER A 134 3.93 11.18 -17.16
CA SER A 134 4.73 10.92 -18.38
C SER A 134 5.14 12.17 -19.13
N SER A 135 4.52 13.33 -18.89
CA SER A 135 4.90 14.61 -19.54
C SER A 135 6.23 15.13 -19.02
N THR A 136 6.62 14.73 -17.80
CA THR A 136 7.89 15.12 -17.18
C THR A 136 9.00 14.09 -17.39
N PHE A 137 8.68 12.91 -17.92
CA PHE A 137 9.64 11.82 -18.08
C PHE A 137 10.43 11.93 -19.38
N THR A 138 11.74 11.88 -19.28
CA THR A 138 12.63 11.67 -20.42
C THR A 138 13.18 10.25 -20.38
N SER A 139 13.24 9.60 -21.54
CA SER A 139 13.58 8.18 -21.65
C SER A 139 14.96 7.86 -21.09
N ILE A 140 15.09 6.69 -20.51
CA ILE A 140 16.36 6.09 -20.10
C ILE A 140 16.93 5.35 -21.31
N THR A 141 18.11 5.71 -21.74
CA THR A 141 18.76 5.12 -22.91
C THR A 141 19.25 3.72 -22.59
N ASN A 142 19.02 2.75 -23.48
CA ASN A 142 19.43 1.35 -23.32
C ASN A 142 18.96 0.71 -22.00
N SER A 143 17.69 0.91 -21.63
CA SER A 143 17.08 0.31 -20.46
C SER A 143 15.73 -0.30 -20.84
N VAL A 144 15.30 -1.34 -20.13
CA VAL A 144 13.93 -1.87 -20.21
C VAL A 144 12.96 -1.05 -19.39
N PHE A 145 13.46 -0.16 -18.56
CA PHE A 145 12.63 0.72 -17.75
C PHE A 145 12.22 1.96 -18.56
N ASP A 146 10.97 2.26 -18.53
CA ASP A 146 10.33 3.34 -19.29
C ASP A 146 9.38 4.19 -18.41
N ALA A 147 8.61 5.05 -19.05
CA ALA A 147 7.59 5.85 -18.36
C ALA A 147 6.60 4.99 -17.58
N THR A 148 6.23 3.82 -18.09
CA THR A 148 5.28 2.95 -17.39
C THR A 148 5.85 2.34 -16.12
N THR A 149 7.18 2.30 -15.99
CA THR A 149 7.87 1.83 -14.78
C THR A 149 7.78 2.86 -13.66
N PHE A 150 7.99 4.14 -13.97
CA PHE A 150 8.19 5.17 -12.94
C PHE A 150 7.02 6.15 -12.81
N CYS A 151 6.38 6.56 -13.91
CA CYS A 151 5.42 7.66 -13.89
C CYS A 151 4.18 7.36 -13.05
N ASP A 152 3.73 8.34 -12.30
CA ASP A 152 2.57 8.28 -11.38
C ASP A 152 2.67 7.19 -10.33
N LYS A 153 3.89 6.69 -10.06
CA LYS A 153 4.12 5.62 -9.09
C LYS A 153 4.92 6.06 -7.89
N LYS A 154 4.63 5.41 -6.78
CA LYS A 154 5.31 5.57 -5.51
C LYS A 154 6.30 4.46 -5.30
N PHE A 155 7.50 4.84 -4.92
CA PHE A 155 8.58 3.92 -4.58
C PHE A 155 9.03 4.15 -3.15
N MET A 156 9.37 3.07 -2.48
CA MET A 156 10.06 3.14 -1.21
C MET A 156 11.54 3.32 -1.47
N VAL A 157 12.15 4.23 -0.76
CA VAL A 157 13.61 4.41 -0.72
C VAL A 157 14.20 3.22 0.04
N ASN A 158 14.91 2.34 -0.65
CA ASN A 158 15.51 1.16 -0.05
C ASN A 158 16.79 1.52 0.71
N ASP A 159 17.63 2.35 0.09
CA ASP A 159 18.88 2.81 0.68
C ASP A 159 19.20 4.24 0.24
N VAL A 160 20.10 4.88 0.98
CA VAL A 160 20.59 6.25 0.75
C VAL A 160 22.12 6.20 0.73
N PRO A 161 22.73 5.80 -0.39
CA PRO A 161 24.19 5.64 -0.47
C PRO A 161 24.95 6.96 -0.26
N THR A 162 24.38 8.08 -0.73
CA THR A 162 24.97 9.41 -0.56
C THR A 162 23.89 10.46 -0.28
N THR A 163 24.30 11.68 0.01
CA THR A 163 23.36 12.81 0.19
C THR A 163 22.63 13.20 -1.09
N THR A 164 23.10 12.74 -2.25
CA THR A 164 22.56 13.06 -3.57
C THR A 164 22.03 11.85 -4.33
N THR A 165 22.10 10.65 -3.77
CA THR A 165 21.61 9.43 -4.40
C THR A 165 20.76 8.60 -3.46
N ILE A 166 19.69 8.02 -4.01
CA ILE A 166 18.88 7.01 -3.34
C ILE A 166 18.79 5.75 -4.20
N GLU A 167 18.44 4.63 -3.60
CA GLU A 167 18.13 3.40 -4.29
C GLU A 167 16.66 3.03 -4.11
N ILE A 168 16.03 2.66 -5.22
CA ILE A 168 14.65 2.17 -5.27
C ILE A 168 14.60 0.83 -6.00
N ASN A 169 13.57 0.04 -5.77
CA ASN A 169 13.32 -1.19 -6.51
C ASN A 169 12.27 -0.92 -7.60
N ALA A 170 12.65 -1.08 -8.86
CA ALA A 170 11.78 -0.87 -10.01
C ALA A 170 10.73 -2.00 -10.20
N GLY A 171 10.85 -3.12 -9.46
CA GLY A 171 9.91 -4.25 -9.54
C GLY A 171 10.15 -5.21 -10.71
N ALA A 172 11.04 -4.88 -11.62
CA ALA A 172 11.50 -5.71 -12.72
C ALA A 172 13.02 -5.70 -12.79
N THR A 173 13.62 -6.67 -13.45
CA THR A 173 15.08 -6.76 -13.61
C THR A 173 15.51 -6.05 -14.89
N GLU A 174 16.56 -5.22 -14.81
CA GLU A 174 17.20 -4.66 -15.99
C GLU A 174 17.86 -5.74 -16.83
N THR A 175 17.58 -5.78 -18.11
CA THR A 175 18.13 -6.78 -19.05
C THR A 175 19.04 -6.17 -20.11
N ALA A 176 19.10 -4.83 -20.20
CA ALA A 176 20.02 -4.16 -21.12
C ALA A 176 21.47 -4.27 -20.64
N SER A 177 22.39 -4.43 -21.58
CA SER A 177 23.81 -4.52 -21.26
C SER A 177 24.42 -3.15 -20.94
N GLY A 178 25.03 -3.05 -19.78
CA GLY A 178 25.73 -1.85 -19.32
C GLY A 178 24.94 -1.06 -18.29
N ALA A 179 25.65 -0.21 -17.55
CA ALA A 179 25.04 0.81 -16.70
C ALA A 179 24.61 2.00 -17.55
N THR A 180 23.40 2.47 -17.35
CA THR A 180 22.90 3.67 -18.03
C THR A 180 22.71 4.78 -17.01
N THR A 181 23.15 5.98 -17.34
CA THR A 181 22.89 7.18 -16.54
C THR A 181 22.22 8.20 -17.47
N SER A 182 20.92 8.28 -17.41
CA SER A 182 20.13 9.16 -18.27
C SER A 182 18.69 9.29 -17.76
N GLY A 183 17.88 9.98 -18.53
CA GLY A 183 16.50 10.23 -18.21
C GLY A 183 16.31 11.37 -17.20
N GLY A 184 15.11 11.83 -17.11
CA GLY A 184 14.71 12.86 -16.18
C GLY A 184 13.25 12.73 -15.84
N ILE A 185 12.85 13.25 -14.69
CA ILE A 185 11.47 13.20 -14.23
C ILE A 185 11.27 14.23 -13.13
N THR A 186 10.05 14.69 -12.94
CA THR A 186 9.68 15.43 -11.74
C THR A 186 9.42 14.46 -10.61
N TYR A 187 9.89 14.78 -9.40
CA TYR A 187 9.61 14.00 -8.23
C TYR A 187 8.94 14.83 -7.15
N TYR A 188 8.20 14.12 -6.26
CA TYR A 188 7.57 14.66 -5.07
C TYR A 188 8.04 13.87 -3.86
N ARG A 189 8.37 14.58 -2.80
CA ARG A 189 8.78 13.99 -1.53
C ARG A 189 7.68 14.16 -0.50
N TYR A 190 7.33 13.09 0.16
CA TYR A 190 6.42 13.11 1.30
C TYR A 190 7.14 13.51 2.59
N TYR A 191 6.41 14.09 3.52
CA TYR A 191 6.93 14.27 4.87
C TYR A 191 7.24 12.92 5.50
N HIS A 192 8.34 12.87 6.25
CA HIS A 192 8.74 11.66 6.94
C HIS A 192 7.81 11.39 8.13
N VAL A 193 7.30 10.15 8.25
CA VAL A 193 6.36 9.74 9.31
C VAL A 193 7.05 9.13 10.54
N GLY A 194 8.36 9.16 10.59
CA GLY A 194 9.15 8.55 11.67
C GLY A 194 9.81 7.22 11.22
N PRO A 195 10.49 6.52 12.13
CA PRO A 195 11.22 5.31 11.80
C PRO A 195 10.28 4.21 11.29
N ALA A 196 10.77 3.42 10.33
CA ALA A 196 10.04 2.34 9.67
C ALA A 196 9.52 1.26 10.63
N GLU A 197 10.15 1.14 11.75
CA GLU A 197 9.95 0.09 12.76
C GLU A 197 9.06 0.52 13.93
N GLN A 198 8.19 1.48 13.76
CA GLN A 198 7.19 1.74 14.79
C GLN A 198 6.29 0.52 14.96
N VAL A 199 6.68 -0.33 15.88
CA VAL A 199 5.89 -1.45 16.38
C VAL A 199 4.75 -0.88 17.22
N GLY A 200 3.54 -1.03 16.72
CA GLY A 200 2.34 -0.80 17.50
C GLY A 200 1.94 0.67 17.64
N VAL A 201 1.05 1.14 16.78
CA VAL A 201 0.17 2.24 17.13
C VAL A 201 -0.87 1.64 18.09
N TYR A 202 -0.68 1.82 19.37
CA TYR A 202 -1.73 1.60 20.37
C TYR A 202 -2.80 2.66 20.10
N GLY A 203 -4.04 2.22 19.98
CA GLY A 203 -5.17 2.97 19.46
C GLY A 203 -5.30 4.41 19.94
N TRP A 204 -5.90 5.14 19.08
CA TRP A 204 -6.45 6.49 19.33
C TRP A 204 -7.73 6.38 20.14
#